data_69f1e0de4408ae9da2aff6db0c1567e7
#
_entry.id   69f1e0de4408ae9da2aff6db0c1567e7
#
_cell.length_a   1.000
_cell.length_b   1.000
_cell.length_c   1.000
_cell.angle_alpha   90.00
_cell.angle_beta   90.00
_cell.angle_gamma   90.00
#
_symmetry.space_group_name_H-M   'P 1'
#
loop_
_entity.id
_entity.type
_entity.pdbx_description
1 polymer ?
#
loop_
_entity_poly.entity_id
_entity_poly.type
_entity_poly.pdbx_seq_one_letter_code
_entity_poly.pdbx_strand_id
1 'polypeptide(L)'
;IRQDTREIRENRQEIQNDNEKIQADRRVLADAVKSGDPGKIEEAKKNLRSDVRDRNKEVNELRKDRAERRQDVQNLRRDEADRRHDVRDLRHDKADRRHDGKDLKHDKTERRHDVQAEKNTK
;
A
#
# COMPACT_ATOMS: atom_id res chain seq x y z
N ILE A 1 -3.12 3.83 5.97
CA ILE A 1 -2.69 4.76 4.92
C ILE A 1 -2.45 6.16 5.47
N ARG A 2 -3.36 6.72 6.27
CA ARG A 2 -3.14 8.02 6.92
C ARG A 2 -1.97 8.01 7.88
N GLN A 3 -1.79 6.92 8.62
CA GLN A 3 -0.68 6.74 9.56
C GLN A 3 0.66 6.69 8.80
N ASP A 4 0.74 5.93 7.71
CA ASP A 4 1.93 5.84 6.87
C ASP A 4 2.32 7.20 6.29
N THR A 5 1.34 8.01 5.88
CA THR A 5 1.57 9.36 5.35
C THR A 5 2.10 10.30 6.44
N ARG A 6 1.59 10.18 7.67
CA ARG A 6 2.07 10.94 8.83
C ARG A 6 3.52 10.60 9.16
N GLU A 7 3.85 9.31 9.21
CA GLU A 7 5.20 8.82 9.47
C GLU A 7 6.19 9.31 8.42
N ILE A 8 5.80 9.29 7.14
CA ILE A 8 6.64 9.83 6.06
C ILE A 8 6.90 11.32 6.23
N ARG A 9 5.91 12.10 6.65
CA ARG A 9 6.09 13.54 6.90
C ARG A 9 7.01 13.79 8.08
N GLU A 10 6.85 13.04 9.17
CA GLU A 10 7.71 13.12 10.34
C GLU A 10 9.16 12.77 9.99
N ASN A 11 9.38 11.71 9.23
CA ASN A 11 10.69 11.29 8.77
C ASN A 11 11.35 12.34 7.86
N ARG A 12 10.59 12.98 6.99
CA ARG A 12 11.10 14.08 6.15
C ARG A 12 11.52 15.28 6.98
N GLN A 13 10.72 15.63 8.00
CA GLN A 13 11.03 16.72 8.90
C GLN A 13 12.30 16.44 9.71
N GLU A 14 12.47 15.23 10.20
CA GLU A 14 13.67 14.78 10.89
C GLU A 14 14.90 14.85 10.00
N ILE A 15 14.80 14.41 8.77
CA ILE A 15 15.89 14.49 7.78
C ILE A 15 16.26 15.94 7.50
N GLN A 16 15.30 16.83 7.37
CA GLN A 16 15.56 18.25 7.18
C GLN A 16 16.27 18.85 8.36
N ASN A 17 15.85 18.53 9.58
CA ASN A 17 16.50 18.96 10.81
C ASN A 17 17.95 18.44 10.91
N ASP A 18 18.17 17.18 10.51
CA ASP A 18 19.51 16.58 10.49
C ASP A 18 20.42 17.24 9.46
N ASN A 19 19.89 17.59 8.29
CA ASN A 19 20.65 18.33 7.28
C ASN A 19 21.07 19.71 7.81
N GLU A 20 20.23 20.39 8.56
CA GLU A 20 20.56 21.67 9.21
C GLU A 20 21.68 21.49 10.25
N LYS A 21 21.61 20.43 11.06
CA LYS A 21 22.68 20.09 12.01
C LYS A 21 24.00 19.81 11.31
N ILE A 22 23.96 19.06 10.21
CA ILE A 22 25.17 18.75 9.43
C ILE A 22 25.79 20.01 8.86
N GLN A 23 25.00 20.95 8.37
CA GLN A 23 25.51 22.24 7.90
C GLN A 23 26.13 23.03 9.03
N ALA A 24 25.51 23.06 10.21
CA ALA A 24 26.07 23.71 11.40
C ALA A 24 27.37 23.03 11.82
N ASP A 25 27.45 21.70 11.83
CA ASP A 25 28.64 20.94 12.15
C ASP A 25 29.78 21.22 11.18
N ARG A 26 29.50 21.37 9.90
CA ARG A 26 30.51 21.77 8.90
C ARG A 26 31.08 23.14 9.15
N ARG A 27 30.27 24.10 9.60
CA ARG A 27 30.74 25.44 10.00
C ARG A 27 31.62 25.37 11.22
N VAL A 28 31.22 24.58 12.22
CA VAL A 28 32.03 24.35 13.43
C VAL A 28 33.36 23.73 13.07
N LEU A 29 33.39 22.75 12.18
CA LEU A 29 34.61 22.14 11.69
C LEU A 29 35.51 23.16 10.96
N ALA A 30 34.94 23.97 10.09
CA ALA A 30 35.69 25.00 9.38
C ALA A 30 36.33 26.02 10.36
N ASP A 31 35.60 26.43 11.39
CA ASP A 31 36.09 27.32 12.41
C ASP A 31 37.18 26.66 13.26
N ALA A 32 37.03 25.37 13.58
CA ALA A 32 38.03 24.59 14.30
C ALA A 32 39.33 24.47 13.50
N VAL A 33 39.24 24.21 12.20
CA VAL A 33 40.43 24.17 11.32
C VAL A 33 41.13 25.52 11.28
N LYS A 34 40.39 26.61 11.21
CA LYS A 34 40.99 27.98 11.25
C LYS A 34 41.66 28.26 12.58
N SER A 35 41.15 27.75 13.69
CA SER A 35 41.76 27.91 15.01
C SER A 35 43.05 27.10 15.17
N GLY A 36 43.22 26.05 14.37
CA GLY A 36 44.38 25.18 14.42
C GLY A 36 44.48 24.26 15.63
N ASP A 37 43.44 24.19 16.47
CA ASP A 37 43.40 23.34 17.65
C ASP A 37 43.05 21.89 17.29
N PRO A 38 43.98 20.91 17.42
CA PRO A 38 43.71 19.52 17.03
C PRO A 38 42.55 18.88 17.82
N GLY A 39 42.37 19.20 19.07
CA GLY A 39 41.29 18.68 19.91
C GLY A 39 39.92 19.12 19.42
N LYS A 40 39.76 20.38 19.06
CA LYS A 40 38.54 20.93 18.51
C LYS A 40 38.23 20.35 17.13
N ILE A 41 39.25 20.15 16.30
CA ILE A 41 39.10 19.53 14.97
C ILE A 41 38.59 18.09 15.10
N GLU A 42 39.16 17.28 15.97
CA GLU A 42 38.76 15.91 16.23
C GLU A 42 37.33 15.81 16.74
N GLU A 43 36.97 16.67 17.70
CA GLU A 43 35.60 16.73 18.24
C GLU A 43 34.60 17.12 17.17
N ALA A 44 34.86 18.13 16.36
CA ALA A 44 34.02 18.57 15.27
C ALA A 44 33.84 17.49 14.20
N LYS A 45 34.89 16.76 13.84
CA LYS A 45 34.82 15.62 12.92
C LYS A 45 33.96 14.51 13.48
N LYS A 46 34.10 14.20 14.75
CA LYS A 46 33.29 13.15 15.42
C LYS A 46 31.81 13.49 15.41
N ASN A 47 31.45 14.72 15.74
CA ASN A 47 30.09 15.20 15.75
C ASN A 47 29.49 15.17 14.32
N LEU A 48 30.23 15.61 13.32
CA LEU A 48 29.79 15.56 11.92
C LEU A 48 29.52 14.12 11.46
N ARG A 49 30.42 13.19 11.77
CA ARG A 49 30.25 11.78 11.42
C ARG A 49 29.01 11.18 12.08
N SER A 50 28.81 11.49 13.36
CA SER A 50 27.61 11.01 14.08
C SER A 50 26.33 11.52 13.47
N ASP A 51 26.25 12.81 13.15
CA ASP A 51 25.06 13.41 12.56
C ASP A 51 24.80 12.92 11.14
N VAL A 52 25.84 12.68 10.34
CA VAL A 52 25.71 12.06 9.01
C VAL A 52 25.19 10.63 9.10
N ARG A 53 25.64 9.84 10.08
CA ARG A 53 25.13 8.48 10.30
C ARG A 53 23.66 8.50 10.68
N ASP A 54 23.25 9.38 11.56
CA ASP A 54 21.86 9.52 11.99
C ASP A 54 20.96 9.89 10.80
N ARG A 55 21.39 10.84 9.98
CA ARG A 55 20.67 11.20 8.76
C ARG A 55 20.52 10.02 7.79
N ASN A 56 21.61 9.29 7.56
CA ASN A 56 21.58 8.14 6.66
C ASN A 56 20.65 7.05 7.15
N LYS A 57 20.60 6.82 8.46
CA LYS A 57 19.66 5.89 9.08
C LYS A 57 18.21 6.32 8.84
N GLU A 58 17.91 7.59 9.05
CA GLU A 58 16.56 8.13 8.82
C GLU A 58 16.16 8.09 7.34
N VAL A 59 17.08 8.36 6.42
CA VAL A 59 16.84 8.22 4.98
C VAL A 59 16.50 6.78 4.62
N ASN A 60 17.19 5.81 5.21
CA ASN A 60 16.89 4.38 4.99
C ASN A 60 15.51 4.00 5.55
N GLU A 61 15.16 4.50 6.73
CA GLU A 61 13.83 4.31 7.30
C GLU A 61 12.73 4.89 6.40
N LEU A 62 12.93 6.09 5.88
CA LEU A 62 12.00 6.71 4.94
C LEU A 62 11.82 5.89 3.66
N ARG A 63 12.89 5.32 3.12
CA ARG A 63 12.83 4.44 1.94
C ARG A 63 12.01 3.18 2.23
N LYS A 64 12.18 2.59 3.40
CA LYS A 64 11.40 1.42 3.83
C LYS A 64 9.93 1.77 3.95
N ASP A 65 9.61 2.87 4.62
CA ASP A 65 8.24 3.33 4.81
C ASP A 65 7.54 3.60 3.47
N ARG A 66 8.24 4.21 2.52
CA ARG A 66 7.72 4.41 1.16
C ARG A 66 7.49 3.10 0.43
N ALA A 67 8.39 2.14 0.56
CA ALA A 67 8.23 0.83 -0.07
C ALA A 67 7.03 0.07 0.52
N GLU A 68 6.86 0.10 1.83
CA GLU A 68 5.71 -0.48 2.52
C GLU A 68 4.41 0.18 2.07
N ARG A 69 4.37 1.50 1.98
CA ARG A 69 3.20 2.24 1.48
C ARG A 69 2.83 1.85 0.05
N ARG A 70 3.81 1.70 -0.84
CA ARG A 70 3.55 1.23 -2.21
C ARG A 70 2.96 -0.16 -2.21
N GLN A 71 3.47 -1.05 -1.36
CA GLN A 71 2.97 -2.40 -1.22
C GLN A 71 1.53 -2.41 -0.70
N ASP A 72 1.23 -1.60 0.31
CA ASP A 72 -0.10 -1.46 0.88
C ASP A 72 -1.11 -0.94 -0.16
N VAL A 73 -0.74 0.04 -0.95
CA VAL A 73 -1.57 0.57 -2.05
C VAL A 73 -1.82 -0.50 -3.12
N GLN A 74 -0.81 -1.29 -3.47
CA GLN A 74 -0.98 -2.40 -4.42
C GLN A 74 -1.90 -3.48 -3.87
N ASN A 75 -1.75 -3.84 -2.61
CA ASN A 75 -2.61 -4.81 -1.94
C ASN A 75 -4.06 -4.33 -1.90
N LEU A 76 -4.27 -3.06 -1.57
CA LEU A 76 -5.61 -2.46 -1.57
C LEU A 76 -6.26 -2.49 -2.96
N ARG A 77 -5.51 -2.19 -4.01
CA ARG A 77 -6.00 -2.27 -5.41
C ARG A 77 -6.38 -3.69 -5.80
N ARG A 78 -5.58 -4.68 -5.39
CA ARG A 78 -5.89 -6.10 -5.63
C ARG A 78 -7.16 -6.51 -4.92
N ASP A 79 -7.32 -6.13 -3.66
CA ASP A 79 -8.51 -6.42 -2.87
C ASP A 79 -9.76 -5.80 -3.49
N GLU A 80 -9.69 -4.57 -3.98
CA GLU A 80 -10.79 -3.94 -4.70
C GLU A 80 -11.13 -4.64 -6.01
N ALA A 81 -10.13 -5.07 -6.77
CA ALA A 81 -10.32 -5.82 -8.02
C ALA A 81 -10.97 -7.17 -7.72
N ASP A 82 -10.52 -7.88 -6.68
CA ASP A 82 -11.08 -9.15 -6.25
C ASP A 82 -12.55 -9.00 -5.81
N ARG A 83 -12.87 -7.95 -5.08
CA ARG A 83 -14.26 -7.66 -4.71
C ARG A 83 -15.15 -7.40 -5.91
N ARG A 84 -14.67 -6.65 -6.89
CA ARG A 84 -15.43 -6.40 -8.13
C ARG A 84 -15.68 -7.69 -8.90
N HIS A 85 -14.68 -8.53 -8.97
CA HIS A 85 -14.76 -9.85 -9.60
C HIS A 85 -15.79 -10.73 -8.88
N ASP A 86 -15.74 -10.81 -7.57
CA ASP A 86 -16.67 -11.57 -6.75
C ASP A 86 -18.12 -11.07 -6.89
N VAL A 87 -18.31 -9.76 -6.94
CA VAL A 87 -19.63 -9.17 -7.17
C VAL A 87 -20.18 -9.54 -8.56
N ARG A 88 -19.34 -9.53 -9.59
CA ARG A 88 -19.73 -9.95 -10.96
C ARG A 88 -20.10 -11.41 -10.98
N ASP A 89 -19.31 -12.29 -10.35
CA ASP A 89 -19.58 -13.72 -10.27
C ASP A 89 -20.89 -13.98 -9.55
N LEU A 90 -21.16 -13.29 -8.46
CA LEU A 90 -22.41 -13.40 -7.73
C LEU A 90 -23.62 -12.99 -8.57
N ARG A 91 -23.52 -11.92 -9.35
CA ARG A 91 -24.58 -11.47 -10.27
C ARG A 91 -24.82 -12.49 -11.37
N HIS A 92 -23.76 -13.05 -11.91
CA HIS A 92 -23.83 -14.08 -12.95
C HIS A 92 -24.51 -15.33 -12.41
N ASP A 93 -24.14 -15.81 -11.24
CA ASP A 93 -24.74 -16.96 -10.57
C ASP A 93 -26.23 -16.74 -10.30
N LYS A 94 -26.62 -15.55 -9.88
CA LYS A 94 -28.04 -15.20 -9.70
C LYS A 94 -28.82 -15.23 -11.01
N ALA A 95 -28.23 -14.72 -12.08
CA ALA A 95 -28.84 -14.77 -13.42
C ALA A 95 -29.00 -16.20 -13.91
N ASP A 96 -28.00 -17.05 -13.74
CA ASP A 96 -28.03 -18.47 -14.07
C ASP A 96 -29.12 -19.20 -13.29
N ARG A 97 -29.24 -18.96 -12.01
CA ARG A 97 -30.32 -19.54 -11.18
C ARG A 97 -31.72 -19.14 -11.66
N ARG A 98 -31.92 -17.90 -12.07
CA ARG A 98 -33.20 -17.44 -12.64
C ARG A 98 -33.51 -18.13 -13.94
N HIS A 99 -32.50 -18.26 -14.80
CA HIS A 99 -32.63 -18.96 -16.09
C HIS A 99 -32.98 -20.43 -15.89
N ASP A 100 -32.26 -21.12 -15.01
CA ASP A 100 -32.51 -22.51 -14.64
C ASP A 100 -33.94 -22.70 -14.07
N GLY A 101 -34.40 -21.77 -13.26
CA GLY A 101 -35.76 -21.78 -12.72
C GLY A 101 -36.82 -21.65 -13.82
N LYS A 102 -36.60 -20.80 -14.82
CA LYS A 102 -37.49 -20.65 -15.97
C LYS A 102 -37.51 -21.91 -16.82
N ASP A 103 -36.37 -22.51 -17.13
CA ASP A 103 -36.22 -23.74 -17.87
C ASP A 103 -36.94 -24.89 -17.17
N LEU A 104 -36.81 -25.01 -15.87
CA LEU A 104 -37.51 -26.02 -15.08
C LEU A 104 -39.03 -25.86 -15.14
N LYS A 105 -39.53 -24.65 -15.08
CA LYS A 105 -40.98 -24.38 -15.25
C LYS A 105 -41.46 -24.75 -16.63
N HIS A 106 -40.73 -24.43 -17.66
CA HIS A 106 -41.01 -24.76 -19.04
C HIS A 106 -41.08 -26.29 -19.24
N ASP A 107 -40.11 -27.02 -18.74
CA ASP A 107 -40.08 -28.49 -18.80
C ASP A 107 -41.27 -29.11 -18.08
N LYS A 108 -41.65 -28.62 -16.93
CA LYS A 108 -42.85 -29.06 -16.22
C LYS A 108 -44.14 -28.85 -17.04
N THR A 109 -44.23 -27.71 -17.71
CA THR A 109 -45.38 -27.39 -18.55
C THR A 109 -45.45 -28.31 -19.75
N GLU A 110 -44.36 -28.60 -20.45
CA GLU A 110 -44.27 -29.55 -21.55
C GLU A 110 -44.68 -30.95 -21.09
N ARG A 111 -44.21 -31.42 -19.95
CA ARG A 111 -44.60 -32.72 -19.38
C ARG A 111 -46.09 -32.82 -19.13
N ARG A 112 -46.75 -31.78 -18.66
CA ARG A 112 -48.19 -31.72 -18.45
C ARG A 112 -48.93 -31.83 -19.77
N HIS A 113 -48.49 -31.15 -20.81
CA HIS A 113 -49.04 -31.21 -22.15
C HIS A 113 -48.92 -32.61 -22.75
N ASP A 114 -47.76 -33.24 -22.61
CA ASP A 114 -47.51 -34.60 -23.11
C ASP A 114 -48.39 -35.62 -22.43
N VAL A 115 -48.54 -35.58 -21.12
CA VAL A 115 -49.42 -36.47 -20.36
C VAL A 115 -50.89 -36.29 -20.78
N GLN A 116 -51.31 -35.05 -21.01
CA GLN A 116 -52.68 -34.76 -21.44
C GLN A 116 -52.94 -35.24 -22.85
N ALA A 117 -52.00 -35.11 -23.78
CA ALA A 117 -52.08 -35.65 -25.13
C ALA A 117 -52.17 -37.15 -25.11
N GLU A 118 -51.42 -37.87 -24.31
CA GLU A 118 -51.55 -39.33 -24.16
C GLU A 118 -52.88 -39.74 -23.63
N LYS A 119 -53.46 -39.03 -22.68
CA LYS A 119 -54.85 -39.30 -22.21
C LYS A 119 -55.89 -39.09 -23.25
N ASN A 120 -55.74 -38.13 -24.15
CA ASN A 120 -56.72 -37.84 -25.24
C ASN A 120 -56.63 -38.80 -26.39
N THR A 121 -55.53 -39.53 -26.55
CA THR A 121 -55.33 -40.53 -27.58
C THR A 121 -55.86 -41.91 -27.22
N LYS A 122 -56.20 -42.13 -25.99
CA LYS A 122 -56.86 -43.33 -25.50
C LYS A 122 -58.39 -43.16 -25.50
#